data_34a0fd4e516538468a6802429a4f7d9f
#
_entry.id   34a0fd4e516538468a6802429a4f7d9f
#
_cell.length_a   1.000
_cell.length_b   1.000
_cell.length_c   1.000
_cell.angle_alpha   90.00
_cell.angle_beta   90.00
_cell.angle_gamma   90.00
#
_symmetry.space_group_name_H-M   'P 1'
#
loop_
_entity.id
_entity.type
_entity.pdbx_description
1 polymer ?
#
loop_
_entity_poly.entity_id
_entity_poly.type
_entity_poly.pdbx_seq_one_letter_code
_entity_poly.pdbx_strand_id
1 'polypeptide(L)'
;LKKLKILKTNININLDKLIPNKILNISNKNYSFKKIIISVGKNITSDLTQKSIVFDKGDYSYVGFFKHKKVHNSIAYEIFKKEGPLAVLPAPSPDNNKSTFIYSTNETTTYSKIQSIIKKNFSSSHGQISFDKKIQKFPITPHLTKYNKNFIYIGDSLKSVHPVAGQGWNLGIKDIQTLNKVLDQYPLDSKSFNSIFYSRRMMETSLYFGFTSLINFLYENQNTFNENLIKLGYQSLQNLSFIRDLFIKQAMGRFNLVG
;
A
#
# COMPACT_ATOMS: atom_id res chain seq x y z
N LEU A 1 -9.10 20.05 -10.92
CA LEU A 1 -8.20 19.83 -12.06
C LEU A 1 -8.73 20.46 -13.36
N LYS A 2 -10.03 20.33 -13.69
CA LYS A 2 -10.62 21.03 -14.84
C LYS A 2 -10.45 22.55 -14.79
N LYS A 3 -10.49 23.17 -13.59
CA LYS A 3 -10.25 24.62 -13.41
C LYS A 3 -8.81 25.04 -13.72
N LEU A 4 -7.84 24.13 -13.62
CA LEU A 4 -6.43 24.43 -13.88
C LEU A 4 -6.02 24.32 -15.34
N LYS A 5 -6.92 23.94 -16.25
CA LYS A 5 -6.69 23.76 -17.72
C LYS A 5 -5.47 22.89 -18.08
N ILE A 6 -5.03 22.01 -17.14
CA ILE A 6 -3.74 21.29 -17.25
C ILE A 6 -3.96 19.79 -17.49
N LEU A 7 -5.20 19.28 -17.38
CA LEU A 7 -5.46 17.87 -17.60
C LEU A 7 -5.44 17.55 -19.10
N LYS A 8 -4.47 16.73 -19.49
CA LYS A 8 -4.40 16.08 -20.80
C LYS A 8 -4.65 14.59 -20.61
N THR A 9 -5.51 14.01 -21.44
CA THR A 9 -5.86 12.59 -21.40
C THR A 9 -5.45 11.92 -22.70
N ASN A 10 -5.27 10.59 -22.65
CA ASN A 10 -4.95 9.76 -23.82
C ASN A 10 -3.68 10.19 -24.56
N ILE A 11 -2.65 10.59 -23.80
CA ILE A 11 -1.36 10.96 -24.38
C ILE A 11 -0.39 9.81 -24.14
N ASN A 12 0.18 9.30 -25.22
CA ASN A 12 1.25 8.32 -25.15
C ASN A 12 2.58 9.06 -25.01
N ILE A 13 3.27 8.86 -23.87
CA ILE A 13 4.51 9.56 -23.55
C ILE A 13 5.67 8.57 -23.62
N ASN A 14 6.62 8.83 -24.51
CA ASN A 14 7.90 8.13 -24.48
C ASN A 14 8.84 8.89 -23.54
N LEU A 15 9.12 8.26 -22.39
CA LEU A 15 9.92 8.89 -21.34
C LEU A 15 11.39 9.04 -21.71
N ASP A 16 11.94 8.16 -22.54
CA ASP A 16 13.34 8.25 -22.99
C ASP A 16 13.60 9.50 -23.83
N LYS A 17 12.60 9.92 -24.62
CA LYS A 17 12.64 11.17 -25.38
C LYS A 17 12.47 12.42 -24.50
N LEU A 18 11.89 12.26 -23.33
CA LEU A 18 11.64 13.36 -22.38
C LEU A 18 12.88 13.74 -21.57
N ILE A 19 13.74 12.77 -21.30
CA ILE A 19 14.87 12.92 -20.37
C ILE A 19 15.90 13.95 -20.83
N PRO A 20 16.39 13.93 -22.10
CA PRO A 20 17.46 14.84 -22.51
C PRO A 20 17.07 16.30 -22.45
N ASN A 21 15.86 16.65 -22.89
CA ASN A 21 15.47 18.02 -23.19
C ASN A 21 14.42 18.60 -22.25
N LYS A 22 13.81 17.78 -21.37
CA LYS A 22 12.66 18.18 -20.52
C LYS A 22 11.54 18.86 -21.30
N ILE A 23 11.38 18.49 -22.56
CA ILE A 23 10.36 19.01 -23.48
C ILE A 23 9.46 17.86 -23.91
N LEU A 24 8.17 18.05 -23.75
CA LEU A 24 7.14 17.14 -24.23
C LEU A 24 6.36 17.80 -25.34
N ASN A 25 6.32 17.16 -26.52
CA ASN A 25 5.45 17.59 -27.62
C ASN A 25 4.08 16.92 -27.43
N ILE A 26 3.04 17.73 -27.31
CA ILE A 26 1.65 17.30 -27.24
C ILE A 26 0.85 18.08 -28.27
N SER A 27 0.27 17.39 -29.25
CA SER A 27 -0.56 17.99 -30.29
C SER A 27 0.13 19.20 -30.96
N ASN A 28 1.38 19.00 -31.39
CA ASN A 28 2.24 20.01 -32.04
C ASN A 28 2.60 21.24 -31.17
N LYS A 29 2.42 21.12 -29.83
CA LYS A 29 2.88 22.14 -28.87
C LYS A 29 3.96 21.58 -28.00
N ASN A 30 5.05 22.32 -27.82
CA ASN A 30 6.14 21.96 -26.93
C ASN A 30 5.87 22.51 -25.53
N TYR A 31 5.98 21.62 -24.56
CA TYR A 31 5.88 21.93 -23.13
C TYR A 31 7.22 21.64 -22.46
N SER A 32 7.80 22.61 -21.79
CA SER A 32 9.01 22.43 -20.98
C SER A 32 8.63 22.22 -19.51
N PHE A 33 9.42 21.42 -18.80
CA PHE A 33 9.16 21.06 -17.40
C PHE A 33 10.40 21.27 -16.55
N LYS A 34 10.22 21.77 -15.33
CA LYS A 34 11.27 21.81 -14.32
C LYS A 34 11.47 20.44 -13.66
N LYS A 35 10.37 19.71 -13.43
CA LYS A 35 10.36 18.37 -12.80
C LYS A 35 9.31 17.48 -13.43
N ILE A 36 9.56 16.18 -13.38
CA ILE A 36 8.65 15.12 -13.81
C ILE A 36 8.33 14.25 -12.60
N ILE A 37 7.04 14.13 -12.30
CA ILE A 37 6.53 13.29 -11.22
C ILE A 37 5.83 12.08 -11.82
N ILE A 38 6.22 10.90 -11.40
CA ILE A 38 5.69 9.61 -11.84
C ILE A 38 4.78 9.04 -10.78
N SER A 39 3.50 8.82 -11.11
CA SER A 39 2.49 8.24 -10.22
C SER A 39 1.57 7.26 -10.94
N VAL A 40 2.16 6.36 -11.72
CA VAL A 40 1.45 5.39 -12.58
C VAL A 40 1.13 4.06 -11.87
N GLY A 41 1.34 3.98 -10.58
CA GLY A 41 1.13 2.75 -9.81
C GLY A 41 2.24 1.72 -10.01
N LYS A 42 1.91 0.44 -9.80
CA LYS A 42 2.87 -0.68 -9.92
C LYS A 42 3.31 -0.98 -11.35
N ASN A 43 2.46 -0.64 -12.34
CA ASN A 43 2.68 -0.98 -13.75
C ASN A 43 3.63 0.01 -14.42
N ILE A 44 4.72 0.34 -13.76
CA ILE A 44 5.81 1.06 -14.40
C ILE A 44 6.44 0.12 -15.42
N THR A 45 6.55 0.56 -16.66
CA THR A 45 7.21 -0.21 -17.72
C THR A 45 8.67 -0.53 -17.35
N SER A 46 9.17 -1.65 -17.86
CA SER A 46 10.48 -2.23 -17.52
C SER A 46 11.64 -1.23 -17.51
N ASP A 47 11.62 -0.23 -18.38
CA ASP A 47 12.68 0.77 -18.51
C ASP A 47 12.77 1.74 -17.34
N LEU A 48 11.65 2.02 -16.66
CA LEU A 48 11.62 2.81 -15.44
C LEU A 48 11.89 1.97 -14.19
N THR A 49 11.60 0.67 -14.22
CA THR A 49 11.77 -0.27 -13.10
C THR A 49 13.14 -0.92 -13.02
N GLN A 50 14.00 -0.80 -14.02
CA GLN A 50 15.36 -1.40 -14.03
C GLN A 50 16.19 -1.08 -12.78
N LYS A 51 15.72 -0.14 -11.96
CA LYS A 51 16.41 0.31 -10.74
C LYS A 51 15.61 0.02 -9.46
N SER A 52 14.54 -0.76 -9.52
CA SER A 52 13.76 -1.11 -8.33
C SER A 52 14.34 -2.35 -7.63
N ILE A 53 14.26 -2.33 -6.30
CA ILE A 53 14.48 -3.52 -5.49
C ILE A 53 13.10 -4.18 -5.35
N VAL A 54 12.98 -5.43 -5.82
CA VAL A 54 11.73 -6.19 -5.77
C VAL A 54 11.87 -7.29 -4.74
N PHE A 55 10.87 -7.43 -3.88
CA PHE A 55 10.77 -8.46 -2.84
C PHE A 55 9.66 -9.44 -3.22
N ASP A 56 9.84 -10.14 -4.35
CA ASP A 56 8.84 -11.11 -4.81
C ASP A 56 9.02 -12.44 -4.09
N LYS A 57 8.00 -12.82 -3.32
CA LYS A 57 7.91 -14.13 -2.65
C LYS A 57 6.92 -15.08 -3.36
N GLY A 58 6.33 -14.66 -4.47
CA GLY A 58 5.27 -15.40 -5.14
C GLY A 58 3.91 -15.31 -4.44
N ASP A 59 3.70 -14.32 -3.59
CA ASP A 59 2.48 -14.13 -2.83
C ASP A 59 1.35 -13.54 -3.70
N TYR A 60 0.12 -13.88 -3.34
CA TYR A 60 -1.08 -13.34 -3.99
C TYR A 60 -2.09 -12.81 -2.98
N SER A 61 -2.78 -11.72 -3.37
CA SER A 61 -3.98 -11.24 -2.69
C SER A 61 -5.24 -11.66 -3.45
N TYR A 62 -6.15 -12.28 -2.73
CA TYR A 62 -7.48 -12.62 -3.23
C TYR A 62 -8.48 -11.63 -2.62
N VAL A 63 -9.20 -10.90 -3.48
CA VAL A 63 -10.13 -9.86 -3.07
C VAL A 63 -11.53 -10.19 -3.58
N GLY A 64 -12.52 -10.05 -2.72
CA GLY A 64 -13.91 -10.29 -3.09
C GLY A 64 -14.88 -9.72 -2.08
N PHE A 65 -16.16 -9.93 -2.34
CA PHE A 65 -17.25 -9.48 -1.48
C PHE A 65 -18.10 -10.66 -1.03
N PHE A 66 -18.73 -10.48 0.13
CA PHE A 66 -19.76 -11.37 0.61
C PHE A 66 -20.86 -10.60 1.32
N LYS A 67 -22.09 -11.15 1.24
CA LYS A 67 -23.24 -10.68 2.00
C LYS A 67 -23.40 -11.53 3.25
N HIS A 68 -23.96 -10.96 4.29
CA HIS A 68 -24.19 -11.63 5.56
C HIS A 68 -25.49 -11.19 6.23
N LYS A 69 -26.04 -12.03 7.12
CA LYS A 69 -27.35 -11.77 7.73
C LYS A 69 -27.30 -10.69 8.82
N LYS A 70 -26.25 -10.69 9.66
CA LYS A 70 -26.08 -9.71 10.74
C LYS A 70 -25.36 -8.48 10.22
N VAL A 71 -25.66 -7.28 10.73
CA VAL A 71 -24.94 -6.05 10.38
C VAL A 71 -23.47 -6.10 10.83
N HIS A 72 -22.56 -5.48 10.06
CA HIS A 72 -21.13 -5.49 10.38
C HIS A 72 -20.71 -4.46 11.45
N ASN A 73 -21.60 -3.62 11.94
CA ASN A 73 -21.35 -2.60 12.97
C ASN A 73 -20.14 -1.69 12.69
N SER A 74 -19.76 -1.52 11.42
CA SER A 74 -18.57 -0.77 10.98
C SER A 74 -17.26 -1.29 11.56
N ILE A 75 -17.21 -2.56 11.96
CA ILE A 75 -16.00 -3.21 12.52
C ILE A 75 -15.18 -3.83 11.39
N ALA A 76 -13.91 -3.46 11.33
CA ALA A 76 -12.92 -4.10 10.48
C ALA A 76 -12.15 -5.17 11.28
N TYR A 77 -11.87 -6.28 10.64
CA TYR A 77 -11.13 -7.40 11.23
C TYR A 77 -9.88 -7.67 10.41
N GLU A 78 -8.78 -7.96 11.09
CA GLU A 78 -7.59 -8.52 10.48
C GLU A 78 -7.12 -9.72 11.32
N ILE A 79 -7.03 -10.88 10.67
CA ILE A 79 -6.63 -12.14 11.29
C ILE A 79 -5.31 -12.57 10.65
N PHE A 80 -4.29 -12.66 11.48
CA PHE A 80 -2.99 -13.18 11.06
C PHE A 80 -2.97 -14.69 11.17
N LYS A 81 -2.65 -15.35 10.08
CA LYS A 81 -2.55 -16.81 9.97
C LYS A 81 -1.19 -17.20 9.43
N LYS A 82 -0.81 -18.46 9.63
CA LYS A 82 0.42 -19.02 9.09
C LYS A 82 0.48 -18.90 7.56
N GLU A 83 -0.65 -19.14 6.90
CA GLU A 83 -0.77 -19.07 5.44
C GLU A 83 -0.84 -17.63 4.91
N GLY A 84 -0.97 -16.64 5.80
CA GLY A 84 -1.04 -15.22 5.50
C GLY A 84 -2.25 -14.50 6.11
N PRO A 85 -2.27 -13.16 6.08
CA PRO A 85 -3.30 -12.36 6.70
C PRO A 85 -4.62 -12.39 5.93
N LEU A 86 -5.72 -12.39 6.70
CA LEU A 86 -7.09 -12.22 6.21
C LEU A 86 -7.70 -10.97 6.81
N ALA A 87 -7.94 -9.95 6.00
CA ALA A 87 -8.71 -8.77 6.37
C ALA A 87 -10.17 -8.90 5.92
N VAL A 88 -11.10 -8.50 6.78
CA VAL A 88 -12.52 -8.36 6.45
C VAL A 88 -12.96 -6.95 6.83
N LEU A 89 -13.43 -6.20 5.84
CA LEU A 89 -13.75 -4.79 5.97
C LEU A 89 -15.23 -4.53 5.65
N PRO A 90 -15.89 -3.60 6.36
CA PRO A 90 -17.21 -3.13 6.01
C PRO A 90 -17.24 -2.62 4.56
N ALA A 91 -18.23 -3.04 3.79
CA ALA A 91 -18.47 -2.50 2.45
C ALA A 91 -19.79 -1.73 2.42
N PRO A 92 -19.88 -0.62 1.68
CA PRO A 92 -21.12 0.14 1.56
C PRO A 92 -22.26 -0.74 1.06
N SER A 93 -23.35 -0.76 1.82
CA SER A 93 -24.60 -1.39 1.43
C SER A 93 -25.76 -0.76 2.22
N PRO A 94 -26.99 -0.72 1.71
CA PRO A 94 -28.12 -0.11 2.40
C PRO A 94 -28.33 -0.68 3.81
N ASP A 95 -28.20 -1.99 3.97
CA ASP A 95 -28.49 -2.71 5.22
C ASP A 95 -27.24 -2.98 6.06
N ASN A 96 -26.08 -2.41 5.74
CA ASN A 96 -24.78 -2.70 6.39
C ASN A 96 -24.48 -4.20 6.56
N ASN A 97 -24.89 -4.99 5.58
CA ASN A 97 -24.81 -6.45 5.54
C ASN A 97 -23.88 -6.97 4.43
N LYS A 98 -22.97 -6.13 3.95
CA LYS A 98 -21.98 -6.50 2.95
C LYS A 98 -20.56 -6.19 3.47
N SER A 99 -19.66 -7.12 3.24
CA SER A 99 -18.23 -6.95 3.58
C SER A 99 -17.37 -7.31 2.39
N THR A 100 -16.21 -6.71 2.31
CA THR A 100 -15.11 -7.13 1.43
C THR A 100 -14.09 -7.93 2.23
N PHE A 101 -13.44 -8.88 1.58
CA PHE A 101 -12.29 -9.57 2.16
C PHE A 101 -11.06 -9.38 1.29
N ILE A 102 -9.91 -9.39 1.93
CA ILE A 102 -8.59 -9.40 1.33
C ILE A 102 -7.82 -10.53 2.01
N TYR A 103 -7.55 -11.61 1.29
CA TYR A 103 -6.78 -12.74 1.78
C TYR A 103 -5.46 -12.81 1.04
N SER A 104 -4.38 -12.57 1.75
CA SER A 104 -3.01 -12.61 1.22
C SER A 104 -2.37 -13.94 1.60
N THR A 105 -1.80 -14.66 0.63
CA THR A 105 -1.19 -15.97 0.89
C THR A 105 -0.16 -16.31 -0.19
N ASN A 106 0.85 -17.09 0.20
CA ASN A 106 1.84 -17.69 -0.69
C ASN A 106 1.38 -19.03 -1.28
N GLU A 107 0.24 -19.55 -0.80
CA GLU A 107 -0.31 -20.81 -1.29
C GLU A 107 -1.25 -20.58 -2.48
N THR A 108 -1.18 -21.46 -3.46
CA THR A 108 -2.24 -21.55 -4.47
C THR A 108 -3.52 -22.01 -3.81
N THR A 109 -4.54 -21.17 -3.82
CA THR A 109 -5.80 -21.44 -3.14
C THR A 109 -6.97 -21.43 -4.11
N THR A 110 -8.02 -22.18 -3.76
CA THR A 110 -9.26 -22.23 -4.53
C THR A 110 -10.32 -21.33 -3.92
N TYR A 111 -11.30 -20.96 -4.73
CA TYR A 111 -12.45 -20.18 -4.26
C TYR A 111 -13.17 -20.85 -3.09
N SER A 112 -13.40 -22.16 -3.17
CA SER A 112 -14.06 -22.93 -2.11
C SER A 112 -13.25 -22.92 -0.80
N LYS A 113 -11.91 -23.00 -0.85
CA LYS A 113 -11.05 -22.92 0.34
C LYS A 113 -11.16 -21.54 0.99
N ILE A 114 -11.16 -20.45 0.20
CA ILE A 114 -11.34 -19.09 0.71
C ILE A 114 -12.71 -18.93 1.39
N GLN A 115 -13.77 -19.41 0.75
CA GLN A 115 -15.13 -19.38 1.33
C GLN A 115 -15.19 -20.12 2.66
N SER A 116 -14.58 -21.29 2.73
CA SER A 116 -14.51 -22.10 3.96
C SER A 116 -13.79 -21.35 5.08
N ILE A 117 -12.64 -20.72 4.78
CA ILE A 117 -11.88 -19.92 5.73
C ILE A 117 -12.72 -18.77 6.27
N ILE A 118 -13.41 -18.02 5.40
CA ILE A 118 -14.23 -16.87 5.81
C ILE A 118 -15.42 -17.35 6.64
N LYS A 119 -16.14 -18.39 6.22
CA LYS A 119 -17.26 -18.95 6.99
C LYS A 119 -16.82 -19.40 8.37
N LYS A 120 -15.69 -20.15 8.47
CA LYS A 120 -15.16 -20.64 9.75
C LYS A 120 -14.88 -19.51 10.74
N ASN A 121 -14.35 -18.39 10.27
CA ASN A 121 -13.93 -17.29 11.15
C ASN A 121 -15.03 -16.26 11.43
N PHE A 122 -16.02 -16.11 10.54
CA PHE A 122 -16.97 -15.00 10.60
C PHE A 122 -18.44 -15.38 10.70
N SER A 123 -18.84 -16.67 10.57
CA SER A 123 -20.26 -17.05 10.69
C SER A 123 -20.86 -16.73 12.05
N SER A 124 -20.09 -16.73 13.13
CA SER A 124 -20.59 -16.37 14.47
C SER A 124 -20.93 -14.87 14.57
N SER A 125 -20.06 -14.01 14.05
CA SER A 125 -20.22 -12.55 14.11
C SER A 125 -21.15 -12.01 13.02
N HIS A 126 -21.10 -12.58 11.80
CA HIS A 126 -21.84 -12.09 10.63
C HIS A 126 -23.12 -12.89 10.31
N GLY A 127 -23.30 -14.07 10.91
CA GLY A 127 -24.42 -14.98 10.62
C GLY A 127 -24.24 -15.72 9.31
N GLN A 128 -25.33 -16.03 8.62
CA GLN A 128 -25.29 -16.73 7.33
C GLN A 128 -24.58 -15.88 6.28
N ILE A 129 -23.60 -16.47 5.60
CA ILE A 129 -22.74 -15.81 4.62
C ILE A 129 -23.00 -16.35 3.23
N SER A 130 -23.19 -15.46 2.26
CA SER A 130 -23.27 -15.74 0.83
C SER A 130 -22.23 -14.92 0.07
N PHE A 131 -21.54 -15.55 -0.90
CA PHE A 131 -20.43 -14.91 -1.62
C PHE A 131 -20.86 -14.40 -2.98
N ASP A 132 -20.31 -13.26 -3.38
CA ASP A 132 -20.39 -12.80 -4.76
C ASP A 132 -19.53 -13.74 -5.65
N LYS A 133 -19.98 -13.97 -6.90
CA LYS A 133 -19.33 -14.95 -7.81
C LYS A 133 -17.93 -14.56 -8.26
N LYS A 134 -17.50 -13.30 -8.08
CA LYS A 134 -16.21 -12.78 -8.58
C LYS A 134 -15.21 -12.63 -7.44
N ILE A 135 -14.12 -13.39 -7.52
CA ILE A 135 -12.89 -13.11 -6.78
C ILE A 135 -11.83 -12.59 -7.75
N GLN A 136 -11.15 -11.55 -7.37
CA GLN A 136 -10.00 -11.03 -8.10
C GLN A 136 -8.72 -11.51 -7.43
N LYS A 137 -7.74 -11.92 -8.24
CA LYS A 137 -6.42 -12.35 -7.80
C LYS A 137 -5.39 -11.32 -8.25
N PHE A 138 -4.59 -10.82 -7.33
CA PHE A 138 -3.53 -9.85 -7.59
C PHE A 138 -2.19 -10.38 -7.10
N PRO A 139 -1.11 -10.28 -7.87
CA PRO A 139 0.22 -10.58 -7.36
C PRO A 139 0.62 -9.53 -6.32
N ILE A 140 1.25 -9.99 -5.24
CA ILE A 140 1.87 -9.14 -4.23
C ILE A 140 3.34 -9.04 -4.57
N THR A 141 3.76 -7.91 -5.11
CA THR A 141 5.15 -7.63 -5.48
C THR A 141 5.63 -6.38 -4.75
N PRO A 142 6.00 -6.48 -3.47
CA PRO A 142 6.56 -5.35 -2.76
C PRO A 142 7.83 -4.90 -3.47
N HIS A 143 7.96 -3.60 -3.64
CA HIS A 143 9.13 -3.04 -4.30
C HIS A 143 9.45 -1.64 -3.77
N LEU A 144 10.70 -1.25 -4.01
CA LEU A 144 11.22 0.06 -3.71
C LEU A 144 11.99 0.57 -4.92
N THR A 145 11.51 1.66 -5.52
CA THR A 145 12.17 2.31 -6.65
C THR A 145 13.37 3.11 -6.17
N LYS A 146 14.52 2.84 -6.77
CA LYS A 146 15.78 3.54 -6.45
C LYS A 146 15.70 5.01 -6.84
N TYR A 147 16.55 5.80 -6.19
CA TYR A 147 16.72 7.22 -6.52
C TYR A 147 16.99 7.44 -8.02
N ASN A 148 16.30 8.45 -8.56
CA ASN A 148 16.50 8.91 -9.91
C ASN A 148 16.66 10.44 -9.96
N LYS A 149 17.73 10.91 -10.62
CA LYS A 149 17.99 12.36 -10.72
C LYS A 149 16.98 13.11 -11.60
N ASN A 150 16.32 12.41 -12.51
CA ASN A 150 15.41 13.02 -13.49
C ASN A 150 13.94 12.98 -13.04
N PHE A 151 13.56 11.96 -12.25
CA PHE A 151 12.17 11.69 -11.87
C PHE A 151 11.96 11.73 -10.37
N ILE A 152 10.77 12.14 -9.98
CA ILE A 152 10.24 11.97 -8.63
C ILE A 152 9.15 10.91 -8.71
N TYR A 153 9.30 9.83 -7.98
CA TYR A 153 8.28 8.78 -7.88
C TYR A 153 7.44 9.00 -6.63
N ILE A 154 6.12 8.81 -6.73
CA ILE A 154 5.17 8.87 -5.61
C ILE A 154 4.19 7.70 -5.63
N GLY A 155 3.62 7.37 -4.47
CA GLY A 155 2.68 6.25 -4.32
C GLY A 155 3.32 4.91 -4.71
N ASP A 156 2.54 4.03 -5.32
CA ASP A 156 3.02 2.71 -5.74
C ASP A 156 4.09 2.76 -6.84
N SER A 157 4.33 3.92 -7.47
CA SER A 157 5.47 4.10 -8.37
C SER A 157 6.79 4.27 -7.61
N LEU A 158 6.76 4.80 -6.38
CA LEU A 158 7.92 4.89 -5.51
C LEU A 158 8.16 3.60 -4.75
N LYS A 159 7.09 3.06 -4.17
CA LYS A 159 7.13 1.89 -3.30
C LYS A 159 5.79 1.18 -3.22
N SER A 160 5.82 -0.13 -3.20
CA SER A 160 4.69 -0.97 -2.84
C SER A 160 5.08 -1.81 -1.64
N VAL A 161 4.29 -1.76 -0.59
CA VAL A 161 4.49 -2.57 0.62
C VAL A 161 3.55 -3.77 0.60
N HIS A 162 3.83 -4.79 1.39
CA HIS A 162 2.89 -5.90 1.59
C HIS A 162 1.58 -5.36 2.15
N PRO A 163 0.39 -5.85 1.71
CA PRO A 163 -0.91 -5.31 2.11
C PRO A 163 -1.27 -5.51 3.59
N VAL A 164 -0.43 -6.19 4.37
CA VAL A 164 -0.53 -6.24 5.84
C VAL A 164 -0.67 -4.83 6.39
N ALA A 165 -1.68 -4.62 7.22
CA ALA A 165 -2.03 -3.34 7.83
C ALA A 165 -2.53 -2.22 6.87
N GLY A 166 -2.77 -2.50 5.58
CA GLY A 166 -3.45 -1.57 4.67
C GLY A 166 -2.78 -0.21 4.45
N GLN A 167 -1.46 -0.08 4.67
CA GLN A 167 -0.76 1.21 4.74
C GLN A 167 -0.40 1.83 3.39
N GLY A 168 -0.59 1.15 2.26
CA GLY A 168 -0.18 1.64 0.93
C GLY A 168 -0.73 3.04 0.61
N TRP A 169 -2.01 3.27 0.87
CA TRP A 169 -2.67 4.57 0.68
C TRP A 169 -2.08 5.66 1.57
N ASN A 170 -1.90 5.39 2.85
CA ASN A 170 -1.33 6.35 3.80
C ASN A 170 0.09 6.77 3.41
N LEU A 171 0.91 5.82 2.96
CA LEU A 171 2.26 6.09 2.47
C LEU A 171 2.24 6.96 1.21
N GLY A 172 1.28 6.74 0.30
CA GLY A 172 1.10 7.57 -0.90
C GLY A 172 0.71 9.01 -0.56
N ILE A 173 -0.19 9.22 0.41
CA ILE A 173 -0.55 10.56 0.89
C ILE A 173 0.66 11.27 1.52
N LYS A 174 1.44 10.54 2.32
CA LYS A 174 2.67 11.10 2.91
C LYS A 174 3.72 11.47 1.87
N ASP A 175 3.78 10.78 0.73
CA ASP A 175 4.64 11.20 -0.38
C ASP A 175 4.25 12.59 -0.87
N ILE A 176 2.95 12.84 -1.04
CA ILE A 176 2.43 14.15 -1.47
C ILE A 176 2.72 15.22 -0.41
N GLN A 177 2.49 14.92 0.86
CA GLN A 177 2.78 15.86 1.96
C GLN A 177 4.27 16.21 2.02
N THR A 178 5.15 15.21 1.90
CA THR A 178 6.61 15.43 1.88
C THR A 178 7.03 16.22 0.66
N LEU A 179 6.45 15.92 -0.51
CA LEU A 179 6.73 16.68 -1.73
C LEU A 179 6.36 18.15 -1.55
N ASN A 180 5.21 18.43 -0.95
CA ASN A 180 4.75 19.78 -0.68
C ASN A 180 5.72 20.53 0.25
N LYS A 181 6.12 19.89 1.37
CA LYS A 181 7.13 20.46 2.29
C LYS A 181 8.47 20.75 1.61
N VAL A 182 8.91 19.86 0.70
CA VAL A 182 10.15 20.09 -0.04
C VAL A 182 10.00 21.23 -1.05
N LEU A 183 8.82 21.37 -1.68
CA LEU A 183 8.50 22.49 -2.57
C LEU A 183 8.52 23.85 -1.85
N ASP A 184 8.08 23.89 -0.59
CA ASP A 184 8.09 25.11 0.22
C ASP A 184 9.50 25.52 0.68
N GLN A 185 10.43 24.55 0.80
CA GLN A 185 11.76 24.77 1.37
C GLN A 185 12.87 24.90 0.31
N TYR A 186 12.69 24.31 -0.87
CA TYR A 186 13.75 24.23 -1.89
C TYR A 186 13.24 24.64 -3.26
N PRO A 187 14.02 25.40 -4.04
CA PRO A 187 13.68 25.72 -5.42
C PRO A 187 13.54 24.44 -6.26
N LEU A 188 12.53 24.43 -7.13
CA LEU A 188 12.17 23.27 -7.95
C LEU A 188 13.30 22.83 -8.90
N ASP A 189 14.14 23.76 -9.32
CA ASP A 189 15.29 23.55 -10.21
C ASP A 189 16.58 23.18 -9.47
N SER A 190 16.56 23.18 -8.14
CA SER A 190 17.69 22.73 -7.34
C SER A 190 18.11 21.30 -7.70
N LYS A 191 19.41 21.09 -7.84
CA LYS A 191 20.01 19.76 -8.11
C LYS A 191 19.73 18.77 -6.98
N SER A 192 19.62 19.25 -5.75
CA SER A 192 19.38 18.45 -4.53
C SER A 192 17.90 18.13 -4.28
N PHE A 193 16.96 18.76 -4.98
CA PHE A 193 15.52 18.59 -4.74
C PHE A 193 15.08 17.12 -4.71
N ASN A 194 15.41 16.36 -5.76
CA ASN A 194 15.01 14.96 -5.87
C ASN A 194 15.66 14.09 -4.77
N SER A 195 16.94 14.35 -4.43
CA SER A 195 17.64 13.59 -3.40
C SER A 195 17.09 13.86 -2.01
N ILE A 196 16.74 15.11 -1.70
CA ILE A 196 16.13 15.49 -0.42
C ILE A 196 14.76 14.82 -0.27
N PHE A 197 13.91 14.92 -1.29
CA PHE A 197 12.62 14.23 -1.28
C PHE A 197 12.79 12.72 -1.06
N TYR A 198 13.65 12.10 -1.86
CA TYR A 198 13.90 10.65 -1.79
C TYR A 198 14.41 10.23 -0.41
N SER A 199 15.40 10.94 0.16
CA SER A 199 15.96 10.61 1.48
C SER A 199 14.92 10.68 2.58
N ARG A 200 14.10 11.75 2.60
CA ARG A 200 13.02 11.90 3.59
C ARG A 200 12.01 10.75 3.50
N ARG A 201 11.67 10.32 2.28
CA ARG A 201 10.72 9.24 2.08
C ARG A 201 11.30 7.86 2.39
N MET A 202 12.59 7.65 2.09
CA MET A 202 13.25 6.35 2.31
C MET A 202 13.35 6.00 3.78
N MET A 203 13.67 6.94 4.64
CA MET A 203 13.76 6.69 6.08
C MET A 203 12.44 6.13 6.64
N GLU A 204 11.32 6.77 6.35
CA GLU A 204 10.01 6.31 6.81
C GLU A 204 9.59 5.00 6.13
N THR A 205 9.83 4.87 4.83
CA THR A 205 9.51 3.67 4.06
C THR A 205 10.25 2.45 4.57
N SER A 206 11.54 2.57 4.90
CA SER A 206 12.34 1.46 5.42
C SER A 206 11.81 0.93 6.76
N LEU A 207 11.28 1.80 7.61
CA LEU A 207 10.64 1.37 8.86
C LEU A 207 9.37 0.57 8.59
N TYR A 208 8.55 0.99 7.63
CA TYR A 208 7.36 0.22 7.24
C TYR A 208 7.72 -1.14 6.64
N PHE A 209 8.72 -1.19 5.75
CA PHE A 209 9.21 -2.46 5.20
C PHE A 209 9.73 -3.39 6.31
N GLY A 210 10.53 -2.86 7.23
CA GLY A 210 11.04 -3.62 8.35
C GLY A 210 9.93 -4.17 9.25
N PHE A 211 8.97 -3.33 9.61
CA PHE A 211 7.84 -3.70 10.45
C PHE A 211 6.93 -4.76 9.81
N THR A 212 6.51 -4.53 8.57
CA THR A 212 5.65 -5.50 7.86
C THR A 212 6.35 -6.82 7.59
N SER A 213 7.64 -6.78 7.28
CA SER A 213 8.46 -7.99 7.10
C SER A 213 8.62 -8.76 8.41
N LEU A 214 8.81 -8.07 9.53
CA LEU A 214 8.89 -8.69 10.85
C LEU A 214 7.58 -9.38 11.22
N ILE A 215 6.45 -8.72 11.04
CA ILE A 215 5.13 -9.31 11.31
C ILE A 215 4.96 -10.58 10.48
N ASN A 216 5.18 -10.51 9.17
CA ASN A 216 5.06 -11.67 8.30
C ASN A 216 5.98 -12.81 8.73
N PHE A 217 7.24 -12.52 9.03
CA PHE A 217 8.20 -13.51 9.49
C PHE A 217 7.74 -14.21 10.77
N LEU A 218 7.23 -13.47 11.76
CA LEU A 218 6.76 -14.03 13.03
C LEU A 218 5.55 -14.97 12.84
N TYR A 219 4.63 -14.63 11.94
CA TYR A 219 3.44 -15.44 11.68
C TYR A 219 3.69 -16.62 10.73
N GLU A 220 4.56 -16.46 9.74
CA GLU A 220 4.94 -17.55 8.83
C GLU A 220 5.76 -18.64 9.56
N ASN A 221 6.66 -18.23 10.44
CA ASN A 221 7.55 -19.14 11.18
C ASN A 221 7.07 -19.38 12.60
N GLN A 222 5.94 -20.08 12.73
CA GLN A 222 5.37 -20.39 14.05
C GLN A 222 6.27 -21.39 14.80
N ASN A 223 6.92 -20.90 15.84
CA ASN A 223 7.64 -21.66 16.86
C ASN A 223 7.39 -21.01 18.22
N THR A 224 7.72 -21.69 19.30
CA THR A 224 7.46 -21.24 20.69
C THR A 224 8.06 -19.84 20.95
N PHE A 225 9.21 -19.53 20.39
CA PHE A 225 9.86 -18.22 20.57
C PHE A 225 9.05 -17.11 19.87
N ASN A 226 8.67 -17.30 18.61
CA ASN A 226 7.89 -16.33 17.85
C ASN A 226 6.48 -16.14 18.44
N GLU A 227 5.85 -17.21 18.90
CA GLU A 227 4.56 -17.13 19.61
C GLU A 227 4.66 -16.30 20.88
N ASN A 228 5.74 -16.44 21.65
CA ASN A 228 5.97 -15.64 22.85
C ASN A 228 6.22 -14.17 22.52
N LEU A 229 6.96 -13.87 21.45
CA LEU A 229 7.14 -12.50 20.96
C LEU A 229 5.81 -11.86 20.52
N ILE A 230 4.98 -12.60 19.81
CA ILE A 230 3.64 -12.15 19.40
C ILE A 230 2.78 -11.86 20.63
N LYS A 231 2.74 -12.78 21.62
CA LYS A 231 2.01 -12.58 22.89
C LYS A 231 2.49 -11.35 23.64
N LEU A 232 3.81 -11.18 23.75
CA LEU A 232 4.41 -10.01 24.41
C LEU A 232 4.01 -8.70 23.68
N GLY A 233 4.03 -8.69 22.35
CA GLY A 233 3.56 -7.57 21.56
C GLY A 233 2.11 -7.21 21.83
N TYR A 234 1.21 -8.17 21.85
CA TYR A 234 -0.21 -7.95 22.20
C TYR A 234 -0.40 -7.48 23.64
N GLN A 235 0.29 -8.08 24.59
CA GLN A 235 0.24 -7.66 26.00
C GLN A 235 0.73 -6.20 26.15
N SER A 236 1.79 -5.83 25.43
CA SER A 236 2.29 -4.46 25.44
C SER A 236 1.26 -3.47 24.87
N LEU A 237 0.58 -3.81 23.78
CA LEU A 237 -0.49 -2.99 23.22
C LEU A 237 -1.72 -2.89 24.13
N GLN A 238 -2.03 -3.94 24.89
CA GLN A 238 -3.16 -3.93 25.82
C GLN A 238 -2.85 -3.15 27.10
N ASN A 239 -1.66 -3.34 27.67
CA ASN A 239 -1.33 -2.86 29.02
C ASN A 239 -0.63 -1.51 29.02
N LEU A 240 0.03 -1.11 27.93
CA LEU A 240 0.79 0.13 27.83
C LEU A 240 0.06 1.10 26.87
N SER A 241 -0.75 2.01 27.45
CA SER A 241 -1.53 2.99 26.68
C SER A 241 -0.63 3.82 25.73
N PHE A 242 0.56 4.20 26.18
CA PHE A 242 1.52 4.95 25.36
C PHE A 242 1.91 4.19 24.09
N ILE A 243 2.22 2.90 24.17
CA ILE A 243 2.59 2.06 23.02
C ILE A 243 1.39 1.91 22.07
N ARG A 244 0.21 1.67 22.64
CA ARG A 244 -1.03 1.59 21.88
C ARG A 244 -1.33 2.88 21.12
N ASP A 245 -1.22 4.03 21.79
CA ASP A 245 -1.48 5.35 21.19
C ASP A 245 -0.46 5.68 20.10
N LEU A 246 0.81 5.33 20.30
CA LEU A 246 1.85 5.46 19.29
C LEU A 246 1.52 4.62 18.06
N PHE A 247 1.13 3.36 18.26
CA PHE A 247 0.73 2.44 17.19
C PHE A 247 -0.50 2.95 16.43
N ILE A 248 -1.53 3.43 17.15
CA ILE A 248 -2.74 4.02 16.54
C ILE A 248 -2.38 5.28 15.72
N LYS A 249 -1.60 6.20 16.29
CA LYS A 249 -1.14 7.40 15.57
C LYS A 249 -0.37 7.05 14.31
N GLN A 250 0.47 6.03 14.38
CA GLN A 250 1.22 5.51 13.24
C GLN A 250 0.30 4.91 12.18
N ALA A 251 -0.64 4.05 12.59
CA ALA A 251 -1.62 3.42 11.71
C ALA A 251 -2.54 4.45 11.03
N MET A 252 -2.89 5.52 11.72
CA MET A 252 -3.70 6.63 11.18
C MET A 252 -2.89 7.62 10.33
N GLY A 253 -1.60 7.38 10.10
CA GLY A 253 -0.73 8.29 9.35
C GLY A 253 -0.44 9.62 10.06
N ARG A 254 -0.76 9.74 11.36
CA ARG A 254 -0.55 10.96 12.16
C ARG A 254 0.83 11.07 12.78
N PHE A 255 1.64 10.03 12.69
CA PHE A 255 3.00 10.02 13.23
C PHE A 255 3.99 10.47 12.15
N ASN A 256 4.67 11.57 12.39
CA ASN A 256 5.76 12.06 11.55
C ASN A 256 7.07 11.78 12.28
N LEU A 257 7.90 10.89 11.75
CA LEU A 257 9.26 10.64 12.23
C LEU A 257 10.25 11.72 11.76
N VAL A 258 9.85 12.48 10.75
CA VAL A 258 10.64 13.58 10.19
C VAL A 258 9.72 14.79 10.13
N GLY A 259 10.02 15.78 10.95
CA GLY A 259 9.30 17.04 11.04
C GLY A 259 9.32 17.88 9.74
#